data_57d6073bc34468fb9566253f16747e4c
#
_entry.id   57d6073bc34468fb9566253f16747e4c
#
_cell.length_a   1.000
_cell.length_b   1.000
_cell.length_c   1.000
_cell.angle_alpha   90.00
_cell.angle_beta   90.00
_cell.angle_gamma   90.00
#
_symmetry.space_group_name_H-M   'P 1'
#
loop_
_entity.id
_entity.type
_entity.pdbx_description
1 polymer ?
#
loop_
_entity_poly.entity_id
_entity_poly.type
_entity_poly.pdbx_seq_one_letter_code
_entity_poly.pdbx_strand_id
1 'polypeptide(L)'
;MPPLGAWRQALVAADCVIGDHGSVTYYAAALGTPVLLGAFPEDDLDTASPVAELGRIAPRLHPYEPLCPQLDHTLAGHIPGRYDVLAAQTTSAPGESAGLLRQMFYDLMGRSEPERPALLERLGLPDADVVQVTEPLRVLTQVRTDVRNSASQTQAPEISVTRYIGHSPAGPDALYGPSDAHTAVHEDTRDPTRLALADLVLGYAPEHPAAWTADALRQRPYAAMAVAVTGTDHCLVRTADGRLVVLNARSGQDSCPDPCDPAVYASALYAWLESGRTVDELAVGMTVVTGRVRHHITVDVAPTPPTR
;
A
#
# COMPACT_ATOMS: atom_id res chain seq x y z
N MET A 1 5.57 8.27 -3.09
CA MET A 1 6.01 9.36 -4.00
C MET A 1 7.03 10.24 -3.29
N PRO A 2 8.08 10.71 -3.96
CA PRO A 2 8.97 11.70 -3.40
C PRO A 2 8.19 12.98 -3.05
N PRO A 3 8.41 13.60 -1.90
CA PRO A 3 7.62 14.74 -1.44
C PRO A 3 7.74 16.00 -2.34
N LEU A 4 8.76 16.06 -3.20
CA LEU A 4 9.01 17.19 -4.08
C LEU A 4 8.79 16.89 -5.57
N GLY A 5 8.35 15.69 -5.93
CA GLY A 5 8.17 15.32 -7.34
C GLY A 5 6.88 14.55 -7.62
N ALA A 6 6.40 14.64 -8.84
CA ALA A 6 5.32 13.83 -9.44
C ALA A 6 3.92 13.90 -8.79
N TRP A 7 3.71 14.49 -7.61
CA TRP A 7 2.40 14.54 -6.97
C TRP A 7 1.37 15.34 -7.78
N ARG A 8 1.81 16.42 -8.45
CA ARG A 8 0.94 17.25 -9.30
C ARG A 8 0.46 16.47 -10.51
N GLN A 9 1.39 15.75 -11.16
CA GLN A 9 1.06 14.87 -12.29
C GLN A 9 0.11 13.77 -11.88
N ALA A 10 0.33 13.17 -10.71
CA ALA A 10 -0.55 12.15 -10.17
C ALA A 10 -1.96 12.68 -9.89
N LEU A 11 -2.09 13.90 -9.32
CA LEU A 11 -3.41 14.52 -9.12
C LEU A 11 -4.15 14.77 -10.44
N VAL A 12 -3.43 15.24 -11.46
CA VAL A 12 -4.03 15.50 -12.79
C VAL A 12 -4.44 14.21 -13.50
N ALA A 13 -3.71 13.11 -13.26
CA ALA A 13 -3.93 11.82 -13.91
C ALA A 13 -4.87 10.88 -13.12
N ALA A 14 -5.21 11.23 -11.89
CA ALA A 14 -6.02 10.36 -11.03
C ALA A 14 -7.50 10.41 -11.39
N ASP A 15 -8.13 9.24 -11.51
CA ASP A 15 -9.59 9.11 -11.62
C ASP A 15 -10.27 9.29 -10.25
N CYS A 16 -9.57 8.93 -9.17
CA CYS A 16 -10.02 9.10 -7.78
C CYS A 16 -8.82 9.27 -6.85
N VAL A 17 -8.98 10.04 -5.78
CA VAL A 17 -7.95 10.22 -4.75
C VAL A 17 -8.49 9.71 -3.42
N ILE A 18 -7.77 8.74 -2.82
CA ILE A 18 -7.97 8.37 -1.43
C ILE A 18 -6.99 9.20 -0.60
N GLY A 19 -7.50 9.95 0.35
CA GLY A 19 -6.65 10.84 1.12
C GLY A 19 -7.20 11.20 2.49
N ASP A 20 -6.53 12.16 3.10
CA ASP A 20 -6.86 12.69 4.43
C ASP A 20 -7.32 14.17 4.35
N HIS A 21 -7.17 14.90 5.45
CA HIS A 21 -7.43 16.35 5.55
C HIS A 21 -6.29 17.22 4.98
N GLY A 22 -5.27 16.62 4.37
CA GLY A 22 -4.11 17.34 3.84
C GLY A 22 -4.39 18.12 2.56
N SER A 23 -3.50 19.06 2.27
CA SER A 23 -3.62 19.97 1.12
C SER A 23 -3.66 19.25 -0.23
N VAL A 24 -2.98 18.11 -0.38
CA VAL A 24 -2.96 17.34 -1.62
C VAL A 24 -4.35 16.79 -1.95
N THR A 25 -5.03 16.23 -0.95
CA THR A 25 -6.42 15.77 -1.07
C THR A 25 -7.38 16.92 -1.37
N TYR A 26 -7.19 18.06 -0.70
CA TYR A 26 -7.97 19.26 -0.97
C TYR A 26 -7.79 19.77 -2.40
N TYR A 27 -6.55 19.79 -2.92
CA TYR A 27 -6.30 20.20 -4.30
C TYR A 27 -6.89 19.22 -5.32
N ALA A 28 -6.92 17.92 -5.05
CA ALA A 28 -7.62 16.96 -5.90
C ALA A 28 -9.11 17.32 -6.03
N ALA A 29 -9.77 17.56 -4.89
CA ALA A 29 -11.17 18.00 -4.88
C ALA A 29 -11.36 19.33 -5.62
N ALA A 30 -10.49 20.33 -5.39
CA ALA A 30 -10.56 21.62 -6.08
C ALA A 30 -10.34 21.52 -7.60
N LEU A 31 -9.66 20.47 -8.09
CA LEU A 31 -9.56 20.13 -9.51
C LEU A 31 -10.79 19.39 -10.05
N GLY A 32 -11.74 19.03 -9.20
CA GLY A 32 -12.93 18.27 -9.57
C GLY A 32 -12.75 16.76 -9.55
N THR A 33 -11.60 16.25 -9.10
CA THR A 33 -11.35 14.81 -9.00
C THR A 33 -12.17 14.20 -7.86
N PRO A 34 -12.83 13.04 -8.06
CA PRO A 34 -13.49 12.30 -6.99
C PRO A 34 -12.54 12.01 -5.82
N VAL A 35 -13.00 12.26 -4.60
CA VAL A 35 -12.21 12.05 -3.38
C VAL A 35 -12.94 11.08 -2.45
N LEU A 36 -12.19 10.15 -1.86
CA LEU A 36 -12.63 9.24 -0.80
C LEU A 36 -11.75 9.49 0.44
N LEU A 37 -12.33 9.99 1.53
CA LEU A 37 -11.58 10.37 2.72
C LEU A 37 -11.33 9.17 3.62
N GLY A 38 -10.05 8.75 3.74
CA GLY A 38 -9.63 7.62 4.57
C GLY A 38 -9.47 7.98 6.04
N ALA A 39 -8.83 9.11 6.33
CA ALA A 39 -8.66 9.64 7.68
C ALA A 39 -9.02 11.13 7.72
N PHE A 40 -9.87 11.50 8.67
CA PHE A 40 -10.32 12.89 8.74
C PHE A 40 -10.70 13.26 10.20
N PRO A 41 -9.88 14.06 10.90
CA PRO A 41 -10.08 14.43 12.28
C PRO A 41 -11.04 15.63 12.34
N GLU A 42 -12.34 15.39 12.40
CA GLU A 42 -13.36 16.46 12.42
C GLU A 42 -13.21 17.40 13.61
N ASP A 43 -12.87 16.85 14.77
CA ASP A 43 -12.78 17.58 16.03
C ASP A 43 -11.56 18.53 16.10
N ASP A 44 -10.54 18.30 15.26
CA ASP A 44 -9.30 19.08 15.25
C ASP A 44 -9.33 20.24 14.23
N LEU A 45 -10.41 20.38 13.45
CA LEU A 45 -10.50 21.34 12.37
C LEU A 45 -11.38 22.53 12.73
N ASP A 46 -10.94 23.72 12.31
CA ASP A 46 -11.82 24.89 12.29
C ASP A 46 -13.01 24.63 11.38
N THR A 47 -14.21 24.63 11.94
CA THR A 47 -15.46 24.34 11.23
C THR A 47 -15.78 25.31 10.09
N ALA A 48 -15.16 26.50 10.08
CA ALA A 48 -15.27 27.49 9.02
C ALA A 48 -14.21 27.31 7.90
N SER A 49 -13.27 26.39 8.08
CA SER A 49 -12.21 26.18 7.10
C SER A 49 -12.72 25.50 5.83
N PRO A 50 -12.07 25.76 4.66
CA PRO A 50 -12.35 25.04 3.43
C PRO A 50 -12.12 23.52 3.53
N VAL A 51 -11.19 23.10 4.40
CA VAL A 51 -10.92 21.69 4.66
C VAL A 51 -12.09 21.04 5.40
N ALA A 52 -12.69 21.73 6.39
CA ALA A 52 -13.90 21.24 7.05
C ALA A 52 -15.08 21.10 6.05
N GLU A 53 -15.18 22.00 5.07
CA GLU A 53 -16.17 21.86 3.98
C GLU A 53 -15.92 20.61 3.13
N LEU A 54 -14.67 20.31 2.77
CA LEU A 54 -14.31 19.06 2.11
C LEU A 54 -14.81 17.85 2.92
N GLY A 55 -14.61 17.86 4.24
CA GLY A 55 -15.08 16.81 5.15
C GLY A 55 -16.59 16.59 5.13
N ARG A 56 -17.37 17.66 4.91
CA ARG A 56 -18.84 17.59 4.84
C ARG A 56 -19.36 17.02 3.52
N ILE A 57 -18.66 17.25 2.39
CA ILE A 57 -19.17 16.93 1.06
C ILE A 57 -18.52 15.68 0.43
N ALA A 58 -17.31 15.30 0.85
CA ALA A 58 -16.66 14.12 0.32
C ALA A 58 -17.07 12.84 1.06
N PRO A 59 -17.24 11.72 0.35
CA PRO A 59 -17.54 10.42 0.96
C PRO A 59 -16.38 9.94 1.83
N ARG A 60 -16.71 9.08 2.81
CA ARG A 60 -15.76 8.49 3.76
C ARG A 60 -15.45 7.06 3.40
N LEU A 61 -14.18 6.68 3.50
CA LEU A 61 -13.73 5.31 3.42
C LEU A 61 -14.10 4.55 4.70
N HIS A 62 -14.73 3.41 4.54
CA HIS A 62 -14.96 2.46 5.63
C HIS A 62 -13.79 1.47 5.67
N PRO A 63 -12.85 1.59 6.65
CA PRO A 63 -11.59 0.84 6.64
C PRO A 63 -11.75 -0.67 6.80
N TYR A 64 -12.96 -1.12 7.14
CA TYR A 64 -13.28 -2.54 7.36
C TYR A 64 -14.16 -3.14 6.26
N GLU A 65 -14.41 -2.39 5.18
CA GLU A 65 -15.16 -2.87 4.03
C GLU A 65 -14.21 -2.99 2.81
N PRO A 66 -14.53 -3.84 1.84
CA PRO A 66 -13.76 -3.97 0.62
C PRO A 66 -13.56 -2.62 -0.09
N LEU A 67 -12.35 -2.35 -0.57
CA LEU A 67 -11.98 -1.06 -1.16
C LEU A 67 -12.58 -0.85 -2.56
N CYS A 68 -12.50 -1.87 -3.44
CA CYS A 68 -12.95 -1.72 -4.82
C CYS A 68 -14.41 -1.29 -4.96
N PRO A 69 -15.38 -1.89 -4.24
CA PRO A 69 -16.77 -1.43 -4.30
C PRO A 69 -16.96 0.01 -3.83
N GLN A 70 -16.14 0.47 -2.86
CA GLN A 70 -16.21 1.86 -2.38
C GLN A 70 -15.66 2.84 -3.42
N LEU A 71 -14.59 2.47 -4.13
CA LEU A 71 -14.07 3.24 -5.25
C LEU A 71 -15.08 3.33 -6.39
N ASP A 72 -15.64 2.19 -6.80
CA ASP A 72 -16.66 2.13 -7.85
C ASP A 72 -17.87 3.01 -7.50
N HIS A 73 -18.34 2.94 -6.25
CA HIS A 73 -19.42 3.78 -5.77
C HIS A 73 -19.05 5.26 -5.78
N THR A 74 -17.84 5.61 -5.37
CA THR A 74 -17.35 7.00 -5.35
C THR A 74 -17.25 7.57 -6.76
N LEU A 75 -16.73 6.79 -7.71
CA LEU A 75 -16.64 7.16 -9.13
C LEU A 75 -18.01 7.31 -9.76
N ALA A 76 -18.88 6.31 -9.61
CA ALA A 76 -20.24 6.32 -10.18
C ALA A 76 -21.14 7.40 -9.58
N GLY A 77 -20.96 7.70 -8.28
CA GLY A 77 -21.72 8.73 -7.56
C GLY A 77 -21.16 10.14 -7.69
N HIS A 78 -20.05 10.33 -8.42
CA HIS A 78 -19.47 11.66 -8.60
C HIS A 78 -20.28 12.50 -9.57
N ILE A 79 -20.61 13.71 -9.14
CA ILE A 79 -21.36 14.69 -9.95
C ILE A 79 -20.39 15.83 -10.29
N PRO A 80 -20.23 16.19 -11.58
CA PRO A 80 -19.47 17.38 -11.97
C PRO A 80 -19.95 18.61 -11.20
N GLY A 81 -19.02 19.41 -10.70
CA GLY A 81 -19.31 20.59 -9.88
C GLY A 81 -19.51 20.33 -8.38
N ARG A 82 -19.46 19.08 -7.92
CA ARG A 82 -19.59 18.76 -6.49
C ARG A 82 -18.65 19.60 -5.60
N TYR A 83 -17.48 19.92 -6.10
CA TYR A 83 -16.43 20.62 -5.37
C TYR A 83 -16.22 22.07 -5.82
N ASP A 84 -17.14 22.67 -6.58
CA ASP A 84 -17.00 24.04 -7.10
C ASP A 84 -16.80 25.08 -5.98
N VAL A 85 -17.45 24.85 -4.83
CA VAL A 85 -17.25 25.72 -3.64
C VAL A 85 -15.80 25.69 -3.16
N LEU A 86 -15.16 24.50 -3.14
CA LEU A 86 -13.77 24.35 -2.75
C LEU A 86 -12.83 24.99 -3.78
N ALA A 87 -13.12 24.78 -5.06
CA ALA A 87 -12.38 25.42 -6.16
C ALA A 87 -12.41 26.94 -6.05
N ALA A 88 -13.57 27.52 -5.79
CA ALA A 88 -13.74 28.98 -5.62
C ALA A 88 -13.02 29.52 -4.38
N GLN A 89 -12.86 28.72 -3.33
CA GLN A 89 -12.09 29.09 -2.13
C GLN A 89 -10.58 28.92 -2.29
N THR A 90 -10.13 28.15 -3.31
CA THR A 90 -8.70 27.92 -3.57
C THR A 90 -8.04 29.11 -4.22
N THR A 91 -8.72 29.80 -5.12
CA THR A 91 -8.20 30.98 -5.84
C THR A 91 -9.34 31.91 -6.27
N SER A 92 -9.10 33.20 -6.12
CA SER A 92 -10.01 34.25 -6.60
C SER A 92 -9.82 34.60 -8.08
N ALA A 93 -8.71 34.16 -8.69
CA ALA A 93 -8.34 34.46 -10.07
C ALA A 93 -7.76 33.19 -10.76
N PRO A 94 -8.62 32.22 -11.13
CA PRO A 94 -8.18 31.00 -11.78
C PRO A 94 -7.42 31.28 -13.08
N GLY A 95 -6.20 30.72 -13.20
CA GLY A 95 -5.35 30.87 -14.38
C GLY A 95 -4.56 32.19 -14.46
N GLU A 96 -4.84 33.18 -13.63
CA GLU A 96 -4.21 34.51 -13.69
C GLU A 96 -3.08 34.70 -12.65
N SER A 97 -2.92 33.76 -11.71
CA SER A 97 -2.02 33.90 -10.56
C SER A 97 -0.58 34.27 -10.97
N ALA A 98 -0.05 33.66 -12.03
CA ALA A 98 1.31 33.92 -12.47
C ALA A 98 1.51 35.36 -12.95
N GLY A 99 0.55 35.92 -13.69
CA GLY A 99 0.56 37.31 -14.13
C GLY A 99 0.43 38.27 -12.96
N LEU A 100 -0.56 38.05 -12.11
CA LEU A 100 -0.81 38.90 -10.94
C LEU A 100 0.37 38.93 -9.96
N LEU A 101 0.95 37.75 -9.65
CA LEU A 101 2.13 37.66 -8.78
C LEU A 101 3.34 38.35 -9.40
N ARG A 102 3.55 38.17 -10.70
CA ARG A 102 4.64 38.82 -11.41
C ARG A 102 4.50 40.34 -11.34
N GLN A 103 3.35 40.90 -11.68
CA GLN A 103 3.07 42.32 -11.57
C GLN A 103 3.34 42.83 -10.14
N MET A 104 2.79 42.16 -9.13
CA MET A 104 3.01 42.50 -7.73
C MET A 104 4.51 42.53 -7.36
N PHE A 105 5.30 41.55 -7.80
CA PHE A 105 6.74 41.52 -7.52
C PHE A 105 7.50 42.66 -8.19
N TYR A 106 7.17 42.99 -9.44
CA TYR A 106 7.81 44.12 -10.14
C TYR A 106 7.44 45.45 -9.51
N ASP A 107 6.19 45.63 -9.07
CA ASP A 107 5.73 46.79 -8.33
C ASP A 107 6.47 46.96 -6.98
N LEU A 108 6.59 45.86 -6.21
CA LEU A 108 7.33 45.84 -4.94
C LEU A 108 8.84 46.18 -5.13
N MET A 109 9.43 45.75 -6.25
CA MET A 109 10.82 46.06 -6.59
C MET A 109 11.00 47.47 -7.12
N GLY A 110 9.93 48.20 -7.39
CA GLY A 110 9.99 49.54 -8.06
C GLY A 110 10.57 49.47 -9.49
N ARG A 111 10.30 48.39 -10.20
CA ARG A 111 10.80 48.13 -11.54
C ARG A 111 9.66 47.94 -12.54
N SER A 112 9.90 48.39 -13.79
CA SER A 112 8.95 48.11 -14.86
C SER A 112 8.95 46.62 -15.20
N GLU A 113 7.75 46.07 -15.36
CA GLU A 113 7.59 44.70 -15.80
C GLU A 113 8.07 44.53 -17.25
N PRO A 114 8.85 43.46 -17.58
CA PRO A 114 9.23 43.16 -18.94
C PRO A 114 8.01 42.88 -19.83
N GLU A 115 8.05 43.32 -21.09
CA GLU A 115 6.94 43.11 -22.05
C GLU A 115 6.69 41.62 -22.37
N ARG A 116 7.69 40.76 -22.21
CA ARG A 116 7.51 39.29 -22.41
C ARG A 116 6.66 38.72 -21.32
N PRO A 117 5.67 37.86 -21.66
CA PRO A 117 4.86 37.16 -20.64
C PRO A 117 5.73 36.28 -19.76
N ALA A 118 5.21 35.94 -18.55
CA ALA A 118 5.87 35.00 -17.67
C ALA A 118 6.01 33.64 -18.37
N LEU A 119 7.20 33.06 -18.31
CA LEU A 119 7.44 31.71 -18.78
C LEU A 119 6.86 30.77 -17.70
N LEU A 120 5.78 30.08 -18.05
CA LEU A 120 5.25 28.98 -17.22
C LEU A 120 5.82 27.69 -17.78
N GLU A 121 6.63 27.01 -16.97
CA GLU A 121 7.05 25.64 -17.29
C GLU A 121 5.81 24.72 -17.34
N ARG A 122 5.72 23.96 -18.41
CA ARG A 122 4.72 22.90 -18.50
C ARG A 122 5.06 21.84 -17.47
N LEU A 123 4.02 21.26 -16.85
CA LEU A 123 4.19 20.11 -16.00
C LEU A 123 4.73 18.95 -16.85
N GLY A 124 6.02 18.61 -16.67
CA GLY A 124 6.67 17.51 -17.37
C GLY A 124 6.09 16.15 -16.95
N LEU A 125 6.31 15.13 -17.75
CA LEU A 125 6.07 13.75 -17.29
C LEU A 125 7.09 13.44 -16.18
N PRO A 126 6.66 12.82 -15.07
CA PRO A 126 7.59 12.43 -14.03
C PRO A 126 8.50 11.32 -14.55
N ASP A 127 9.75 11.30 -14.14
CA ASP A 127 10.56 10.12 -14.26
C ASP A 127 9.88 9.00 -13.43
N ALA A 128 9.61 7.88 -14.08
CA ALA A 128 8.81 6.79 -13.54
C ALA A 128 9.57 5.93 -12.50
N ASP A 129 10.55 6.47 -11.81
CA ASP A 129 11.19 5.78 -10.69
C ASP A 129 10.19 5.62 -9.56
N VAL A 130 9.55 4.45 -9.52
CA VAL A 130 8.70 4.04 -8.41
C VAL A 130 9.59 3.89 -7.19
N VAL A 131 9.54 4.86 -6.28
CA VAL A 131 10.21 4.74 -4.99
C VAL A 131 9.50 3.64 -4.20
N GLN A 132 10.13 2.50 -4.12
CA GLN A 132 9.65 1.39 -3.29
C GLN A 132 9.76 1.77 -1.80
N VAL A 133 8.77 1.33 -1.02
CA VAL A 133 8.83 1.45 0.44
C VAL A 133 9.83 0.41 0.93
N THR A 134 11.00 0.87 1.35
CA THR A 134 12.09 0.01 1.83
C THR A 134 12.22 0.00 3.36
N GLU A 135 11.30 0.66 4.06
CA GLU A 135 11.29 0.68 5.51
C GLU A 135 10.91 -0.70 6.08
N PRO A 136 11.56 -1.14 7.17
CA PRO A 136 11.24 -2.40 7.82
C PRO A 136 9.77 -2.45 8.26
N LEU A 137 9.13 -3.58 8.02
CA LEU A 137 7.75 -3.86 8.41
C LEU A 137 7.74 -4.77 9.64
N ARG A 138 7.05 -4.35 10.69
CA ARG A 138 6.62 -5.26 11.76
C ARG A 138 5.31 -5.90 11.36
N VAL A 139 5.25 -7.20 11.37
CA VAL A 139 4.09 -7.97 10.95
C VAL A 139 3.55 -8.74 12.15
N LEU A 140 2.25 -8.58 12.42
CA LEU A 140 1.53 -9.34 13.42
C LEU A 140 0.63 -10.35 12.71
N THR A 141 0.65 -11.59 13.18
CA THR A 141 -0.11 -12.70 12.58
C THR A 141 -0.92 -13.45 13.62
N GLN A 142 -2.05 -14.01 13.20
CA GLN A 142 -2.83 -14.91 14.03
C GLN A 142 -3.34 -16.07 13.18
N VAL A 143 -2.91 -17.29 13.51
CA VAL A 143 -3.35 -18.52 12.86
C VAL A 143 -4.63 -19.01 13.52
N ARG A 144 -5.70 -19.14 12.75
CA ARG A 144 -6.97 -19.72 13.18
C ARG A 144 -7.18 -21.05 12.47
N THR A 145 -7.27 -22.10 13.24
CA THR A 145 -7.67 -23.41 12.75
C THR A 145 -8.95 -23.78 13.49
N ASP A 146 -10.04 -23.94 12.75
CA ASP A 146 -11.29 -24.42 13.35
C ASP A 146 -11.12 -25.86 13.85
N VAL A 147 -10.94 -26.00 15.14
CA VAL A 147 -10.84 -27.30 15.85
C VAL A 147 -12.19 -28.03 15.91
N ARG A 148 -13.26 -27.46 15.37
CA ARG A 148 -14.62 -27.93 15.61
C ARG A 148 -15.31 -28.63 14.46
N ASN A 149 -14.62 -29.44 13.63
CA ASN A 149 -15.33 -30.44 12.84
C ASN A 149 -14.41 -31.60 12.46
N SER A 150 -14.27 -32.52 13.38
CA SER A 150 -13.71 -33.86 13.15
C SER A 150 -14.72 -34.72 12.39
N ALA A 151 -14.91 -34.47 11.10
CA ALA A 151 -15.35 -35.46 10.10
C ALA A 151 -15.59 -34.74 8.76
N SER A 152 -14.71 -35.00 7.79
CA SER A 152 -14.91 -34.78 6.34
C SER A 152 -15.15 -33.36 5.84
N GLN A 153 -14.14 -32.45 5.98
CA GLN A 153 -13.69 -31.54 4.90
C GLN A 153 -12.47 -30.78 5.41
N THR A 154 -11.34 -30.96 4.75
CA THR A 154 -10.11 -30.21 5.05
C THR A 154 -10.33 -28.76 4.61
N GLN A 155 -10.79 -27.93 5.55
CA GLN A 155 -10.99 -26.52 5.29
C GLN A 155 -9.63 -25.80 5.30
N ALA A 156 -9.40 -24.91 4.33
CA ALA A 156 -8.18 -24.11 4.29
C ALA A 156 -8.04 -23.28 5.57
N PRO A 157 -6.85 -23.26 6.21
CA PRO A 157 -6.63 -22.47 7.42
C PRO A 157 -6.82 -20.98 7.15
N GLU A 158 -7.29 -20.25 8.16
CA GLU A 158 -7.42 -18.80 8.12
C GLU A 158 -6.28 -18.15 8.91
N ILE A 159 -5.55 -17.22 8.30
CA ILE A 159 -4.41 -16.54 8.89
C ILE A 159 -4.61 -15.03 8.73
N SER A 160 -4.78 -14.33 9.85
CA SER A 160 -4.87 -12.88 9.87
C SER A 160 -3.47 -12.27 9.86
N VAL A 161 -3.26 -11.23 9.05
CA VAL A 161 -1.98 -10.52 8.92
C VAL A 161 -2.22 -9.02 9.00
N THR A 162 -1.46 -8.34 9.87
CA THR A 162 -1.46 -6.89 10.00
C THR A 162 -0.01 -6.38 9.94
N ARG A 163 0.26 -5.33 9.16
CA ARG A 163 1.60 -4.78 8.96
C ARG A 163 1.68 -3.35 9.46
N TYR A 164 2.80 -3.02 10.09
CA TYR A 164 3.13 -1.67 10.56
C TYR A 164 4.49 -1.25 10.02
N ILE A 165 4.61 0.00 9.58
CA ILE A 165 5.89 0.61 9.22
C ILE A 165 6.58 1.05 10.50
N GLY A 166 7.84 0.64 10.70
CA GLY A 166 8.63 1.01 11.87
C GLY A 166 8.21 0.29 13.15
N HIS A 167 8.22 1.00 14.28
CA HIS A 167 7.83 0.45 15.57
C HIS A 167 6.30 0.50 15.70
N SER A 168 5.71 -0.61 16.10
CA SER A 168 4.28 -0.64 16.45
C SER A 168 3.98 0.40 17.54
N PRO A 169 2.96 1.25 17.39
CA PRO A 169 2.53 2.10 18.50
C PRO A 169 2.14 1.22 19.70
N ALA A 170 2.54 1.63 20.89
CA ALA A 170 2.19 0.94 22.11
C ALA A 170 0.65 0.85 22.23
N GLY A 171 0.10 -0.35 22.07
CA GLY A 171 -1.34 -0.58 22.20
C GLY A 171 -1.81 -1.95 21.68
N PRO A 172 -1.68 -2.29 20.38
CA PRO A 172 -2.16 -3.58 19.89
C PRO A 172 -1.29 -4.78 20.28
N ASP A 173 -0.03 -4.58 20.66
CA ASP A 173 0.89 -5.67 21.04
C ASP A 173 0.40 -6.49 22.26
N ALA A 174 -0.47 -5.93 23.08
CA ALA A 174 -1.07 -6.65 24.23
C ALA A 174 -2.03 -7.77 23.83
N LEU A 175 -2.49 -7.79 22.58
CA LEU A 175 -3.42 -8.80 22.05
C LEU A 175 -2.71 -9.95 21.31
N TYR A 176 -1.42 -9.79 21.01
CA TYR A 176 -0.62 -10.75 20.25
C TYR A 176 0.51 -11.30 21.12
N GLY A 177 0.71 -12.60 21.09
CA GLY A 177 1.87 -13.23 21.75
C GLY A 177 3.18 -12.87 21.04
N PRO A 178 4.33 -13.02 21.71
CA PRO A 178 5.64 -12.76 21.09
C PRO A 178 5.94 -13.62 19.86
N SER A 179 5.35 -14.81 19.79
CA SER A 179 5.46 -15.76 18.67
C SER A 179 4.63 -15.37 17.44
N ASP A 180 3.71 -14.41 17.59
CA ASP A 180 2.80 -14.02 16.53
C ASP A 180 3.32 -12.79 15.74
N ALA A 181 4.54 -12.36 16.01
CA ALA A 181 5.16 -11.18 15.40
C ALA A 181 6.48 -11.51 14.72
N HIS A 182 6.69 -10.96 13.51
CA HIS A 182 7.95 -11.08 12.79
C HIS A 182 8.29 -9.78 12.04
N THR A 183 9.50 -9.72 11.50
CA THR A 183 10.01 -8.57 10.77
C THR A 183 10.22 -8.93 9.30
N ALA A 184 9.57 -8.20 8.39
CA ALA A 184 9.78 -8.29 6.95
C ALA A 184 10.51 -7.05 6.46
N VAL A 185 11.63 -7.23 5.74
CA VAL A 185 12.51 -6.13 5.36
C VAL A 185 12.85 -6.22 3.87
N HIS A 186 12.73 -5.09 3.17
CA HIS A 186 13.13 -4.99 1.78
C HIS A 186 14.67 -5.06 1.64
N GLU A 187 15.17 -5.72 0.59
CA GLU A 187 16.62 -5.87 0.36
C GLU A 187 17.37 -4.54 0.25
N ASP A 188 16.73 -3.51 -0.33
CA ASP A 188 17.27 -2.16 -0.51
C ASP A 188 17.03 -1.24 0.69
N THR A 189 16.69 -1.78 1.85
CA THR A 189 16.52 -0.96 3.05
C THR A 189 17.81 -0.20 3.37
N ARG A 190 17.65 1.04 3.84
CA ARG A 190 18.76 1.87 4.32
C ARG A 190 19.24 1.48 5.74
N ASP A 191 18.55 0.55 6.38
CA ASP A 191 18.91 0.06 7.73
C ASP A 191 19.50 -1.36 7.64
N PRO A 192 20.83 -1.50 7.52
CA PRO A 192 21.49 -2.79 7.41
C PRO A 192 21.34 -3.66 8.67
N THR A 193 21.12 -3.04 9.83
CA THR A 193 20.91 -3.79 11.09
C THR A 193 19.57 -4.49 11.06
N ARG A 194 18.52 -3.81 10.60
CA ARG A 194 17.21 -4.41 10.45
C ARG A 194 17.20 -5.50 9.40
N LEU A 195 17.91 -5.29 8.29
CA LEU A 195 18.05 -6.32 7.26
C LEU A 195 18.76 -7.57 7.77
N ALA A 196 19.78 -7.41 8.62
CA ALA A 196 20.50 -8.55 9.22
C ALA A 196 19.66 -9.36 10.23
N LEU A 197 18.64 -8.72 10.82
CA LEU A 197 17.74 -9.32 11.80
C LEU A 197 16.35 -9.65 11.21
N ALA A 198 16.20 -9.58 9.89
CA ALA A 198 14.93 -9.84 9.22
C ALA A 198 14.56 -11.33 9.29
N ASP A 199 13.33 -11.63 9.65
CA ASP A 199 12.76 -12.97 9.50
C ASP A 199 12.45 -13.26 8.03
N LEU A 200 11.88 -12.26 7.31
CA LEU A 200 11.60 -12.30 5.88
C LEU A 200 12.39 -11.22 5.15
N VAL A 201 13.10 -11.62 4.08
CA VAL A 201 13.74 -10.68 3.14
C VAL A 201 12.89 -10.55 1.90
N LEU A 202 12.49 -9.31 1.56
CA LEU A 202 11.60 -9.01 0.45
C LEU A 202 12.37 -8.44 -0.75
N GLY A 203 12.06 -8.91 -1.95
CA GLY A 203 12.48 -8.33 -3.22
C GLY A 203 11.29 -8.22 -4.16
N TYR A 204 11.16 -7.07 -4.84
CA TYR A 204 10.06 -6.82 -5.77
C TYR A 204 10.56 -6.87 -7.21
N ALA A 205 9.89 -7.68 -8.03
CA ALA A 205 10.18 -7.89 -9.45
C ALA A 205 11.66 -8.22 -9.78
N PRO A 206 12.34 -9.11 -9.03
CA PRO A 206 13.70 -9.49 -9.38
C PRO A 206 13.72 -10.19 -10.74
N GLU A 207 14.75 -9.93 -11.55
CA GLU A 207 14.89 -10.46 -12.89
C GLU A 207 14.87 -12.02 -12.93
N HIS A 208 15.52 -12.63 -11.91
CA HIS A 208 15.58 -14.09 -11.76
C HIS A 208 15.11 -14.50 -10.34
N PRO A 209 13.79 -14.61 -10.09
CA PRO A 209 13.24 -14.78 -8.75
C PRO A 209 13.80 -15.97 -7.95
N ALA A 210 13.93 -17.14 -8.60
CA ALA A 210 14.43 -18.34 -7.94
C ALA A 210 15.92 -18.24 -7.57
N ALA A 211 16.74 -17.63 -8.40
CA ALA A 211 18.14 -17.39 -8.11
C ALA A 211 18.30 -16.31 -7.02
N TRP A 212 17.55 -15.22 -7.14
CA TRP A 212 17.55 -14.14 -6.17
C TRP A 212 17.18 -14.65 -4.77
N THR A 213 16.11 -15.46 -4.62
CA THR A 213 15.73 -15.98 -3.31
C THR A 213 16.81 -16.87 -2.69
N ALA A 214 17.55 -17.64 -3.50
CA ALA A 214 18.67 -18.46 -3.02
C ALA A 214 19.84 -17.58 -2.55
N ASP A 215 20.16 -16.53 -3.31
CA ASP A 215 21.23 -15.59 -3.00
C ASP A 215 20.90 -14.76 -1.76
N ALA A 216 19.67 -14.32 -1.60
CA ALA A 216 19.20 -13.57 -0.45
C ALA A 216 19.38 -14.35 0.87
N LEU A 217 18.97 -15.63 0.90
CA LEU A 217 19.18 -16.50 2.08
C LEU A 217 20.66 -16.83 2.33
N ARG A 218 21.45 -17.03 1.27
CA ARG A 218 22.88 -17.28 1.42
C ARG A 218 23.60 -16.09 2.06
N GLN A 219 23.22 -14.88 1.71
CA GLN A 219 23.77 -13.65 2.29
C GLN A 219 23.23 -13.35 3.70
N ARG A 220 22.06 -13.89 4.04
CA ARG A 220 21.36 -13.63 5.31
C ARG A 220 20.92 -14.95 5.95
N PRO A 221 21.87 -15.68 6.56
CA PRO A 221 21.62 -17.05 7.05
C PRO A 221 20.66 -17.12 8.24
N TYR A 222 20.33 -15.99 8.87
CA TYR A 222 19.37 -15.92 9.96
C TYR A 222 17.93 -15.67 9.48
N ALA A 223 17.74 -15.28 8.22
CA ALA A 223 16.40 -15.10 7.66
C ALA A 223 15.73 -16.47 7.47
N ALA A 224 14.49 -16.56 7.90
CA ALA A 224 13.68 -17.77 7.73
C ALA A 224 13.20 -17.95 6.29
N MET A 225 12.97 -16.82 5.58
CA MET A 225 12.46 -16.84 4.20
C MET A 225 13.01 -15.69 3.35
N ALA A 226 13.18 -15.95 2.06
CA ALA A 226 13.32 -14.93 1.02
C ALA A 226 12.09 -14.93 0.12
N VAL A 227 11.52 -13.77 -0.11
CA VAL A 227 10.25 -13.56 -0.80
C VAL A 227 10.46 -12.69 -2.04
N ALA A 228 10.30 -13.26 -3.22
CA ALA A 228 10.31 -12.53 -4.48
C ALA A 228 8.85 -12.26 -4.90
N VAL A 229 8.39 -11.02 -4.80
CA VAL A 229 7.11 -10.59 -5.34
C VAL A 229 7.26 -10.45 -6.86
N THR A 230 6.55 -11.29 -7.62
CA THR A 230 6.72 -11.41 -9.07
C THR A 230 5.52 -10.91 -9.88
N GLY A 231 4.46 -10.49 -9.18
CA GLY A 231 3.27 -9.91 -9.79
C GLY A 231 2.39 -9.23 -8.76
N THR A 232 1.22 -8.79 -9.18
CA THR A 232 0.24 -8.12 -8.32
C THR A 232 -0.53 -9.07 -7.40
N ASP A 233 -0.51 -10.36 -7.71
CA ASP A 233 -1.31 -11.41 -7.08
C ASP A 233 -0.49 -12.64 -6.66
N HIS A 234 0.82 -12.66 -6.94
CA HIS A 234 1.65 -13.82 -6.65
C HIS A 234 3.08 -13.47 -6.21
N CYS A 235 3.66 -14.38 -5.43
CA CYS A 235 5.06 -14.32 -5.03
C CYS A 235 5.68 -15.72 -4.98
N LEU A 236 7.01 -15.75 -5.08
CA LEU A 236 7.85 -16.93 -4.91
C LEU A 236 8.56 -16.83 -3.57
N VAL A 237 8.46 -17.85 -2.75
CA VAL A 237 9.06 -17.91 -1.42
C VAL A 237 10.07 -19.05 -1.37
N ARG A 238 11.27 -18.78 -0.85
CA ARG A 238 12.22 -19.80 -0.47
C ARG A 238 12.35 -19.82 1.04
N THR A 239 12.15 -20.98 1.63
CA THR A 239 12.34 -21.22 3.06
C THR A 239 13.80 -21.54 3.39
N ALA A 240 14.22 -21.39 4.65
CA ALA A 240 15.59 -21.64 5.10
C ALA A 240 16.03 -23.09 4.87
N ASP A 241 15.12 -24.06 4.87
CA ASP A 241 15.36 -25.46 4.52
C ASP A 241 15.49 -25.70 3.00
N GLY A 242 15.40 -24.66 2.18
CA GLY A 242 15.60 -24.68 0.73
C GLY A 242 14.36 -24.97 -0.10
N ARG A 243 13.21 -25.21 0.49
CA ARG A 243 11.95 -25.42 -0.25
C ARG A 243 11.56 -24.16 -1.03
N LEU A 244 11.05 -24.35 -2.22
CA LEU A 244 10.56 -23.29 -3.08
C LEU A 244 9.04 -23.38 -3.18
N VAL A 245 8.34 -22.32 -2.78
CA VAL A 245 6.88 -22.27 -2.71
C VAL A 245 6.35 -21.11 -3.52
N VAL A 246 5.38 -21.38 -4.38
CA VAL A 246 4.64 -20.34 -5.13
C VAL A 246 3.32 -20.08 -4.43
N LEU A 247 3.05 -18.83 -4.13
CA LEU A 247 1.80 -18.38 -3.52
C LEU A 247 1.05 -17.52 -4.53
N ASN A 248 -0.18 -17.92 -4.88
CA ASN A 248 -1.02 -17.19 -5.84
C ASN A 248 -2.39 -16.88 -5.22
N ALA A 249 -2.85 -15.64 -5.33
CA ALA A 249 -4.22 -15.31 -5.00
C ALA A 249 -5.16 -15.87 -6.07
N ARG A 250 -6.26 -16.51 -5.63
CA ARG A 250 -7.34 -16.91 -6.55
C ARG A 250 -8.21 -15.70 -6.84
N SER A 251 -8.31 -15.32 -8.08
CA SER A 251 -9.31 -14.36 -8.53
C SER A 251 -10.70 -15.01 -8.43
N GLY A 252 -11.60 -14.40 -7.66
CA GLY A 252 -13.02 -14.76 -7.71
C GLY A 252 -13.60 -14.39 -9.07
N GLN A 253 -14.56 -15.18 -9.57
CA GLN A 253 -15.14 -14.97 -10.91
C GLN A 253 -15.97 -13.68 -11.05
N ASP A 254 -16.36 -13.01 -9.96
CA ASP A 254 -17.39 -11.95 -9.99
C ASP A 254 -16.98 -10.60 -9.38
N SER A 255 -15.74 -10.41 -8.93
CA SER A 255 -15.32 -9.10 -8.38
C SER A 255 -13.85 -8.84 -8.60
N CYS A 256 -13.52 -7.57 -8.88
CA CYS A 256 -12.15 -7.10 -8.78
C CYS A 256 -11.67 -7.36 -7.33
N PRO A 257 -10.68 -8.25 -7.11
CA PRO A 257 -10.19 -8.48 -5.76
C PRO A 257 -9.53 -7.21 -5.26
N ASP A 258 -9.79 -6.84 -4.01
CA ASP A 258 -9.06 -5.75 -3.38
C ASP A 258 -7.55 -5.99 -3.51
N PRO A 259 -6.77 -4.97 -3.88
CA PRO A 259 -5.33 -5.11 -4.03
C PRO A 259 -4.69 -5.50 -2.70
N CYS A 260 -3.88 -6.53 -2.73
CA CYS A 260 -3.11 -6.99 -1.59
C CYS A 260 -1.67 -7.24 -2.04
N ASP A 261 -0.70 -6.69 -1.32
CA ASP A 261 0.70 -6.98 -1.58
C ASP A 261 0.99 -8.48 -1.32
N PRO A 262 1.48 -9.23 -2.32
CA PRO A 262 1.74 -10.67 -2.17
C PRO A 262 2.73 -11.04 -1.06
N ALA A 263 3.59 -10.12 -0.60
CA ALA A 263 4.44 -10.34 0.56
C ALA A 263 3.64 -10.64 1.84
N VAL A 264 2.36 -10.25 1.90
CA VAL A 264 1.45 -10.63 3.00
C VAL A 264 1.19 -12.14 3.03
N TYR A 265 1.12 -12.78 1.86
CA TYR A 265 0.90 -14.23 1.76
C TYR A 265 2.10 -15.00 2.32
N ALA A 266 3.33 -14.50 2.07
CA ALA A 266 4.53 -15.06 2.66
C ALA A 266 4.59 -14.90 4.19
N SER A 267 4.09 -13.78 4.72
CA SER A 267 3.95 -13.59 6.16
C SER A 267 2.96 -14.57 6.79
N ALA A 268 1.89 -14.90 6.10
CA ALA A 268 0.94 -15.93 6.54
C ALA A 268 1.59 -17.33 6.49
N LEU A 269 2.34 -17.64 5.44
CA LEU A 269 3.09 -18.91 5.35
C LEU A 269 4.12 -19.02 6.48
N TYR A 270 4.83 -17.94 6.79
CA TYR A 270 5.78 -17.90 7.90
C TYR A 270 5.09 -18.25 9.24
N ALA A 271 3.98 -17.57 9.56
CA ALA A 271 3.22 -17.84 10.77
C ALA A 271 2.71 -19.31 10.86
N TRP A 272 2.32 -19.88 9.73
CA TRP A 272 1.94 -21.27 9.63
C TRP A 272 3.09 -22.21 10.00
N LEU A 273 4.28 -21.99 9.46
CA LEU A 273 5.45 -22.81 9.72
C LEU A 273 5.96 -22.64 11.17
N GLU A 274 5.97 -21.41 11.69
CA GLU A 274 6.33 -21.13 13.09
C GLU A 274 5.38 -21.78 14.09
N SER A 275 4.14 -22.07 13.68
CA SER A 275 3.20 -22.85 14.49
C SER A 275 3.52 -24.36 14.56
N GLY A 276 4.66 -24.78 13.98
CA GLY A 276 5.13 -26.16 13.96
C GLY A 276 4.49 -27.05 12.89
N ARG A 277 3.87 -26.45 11.90
CA ARG A 277 3.18 -27.12 10.79
C ARG A 277 4.03 -27.14 9.52
N THR A 278 3.60 -27.89 8.53
CA THR A 278 4.34 -28.06 7.27
C THR A 278 3.64 -27.40 6.09
N VAL A 279 4.42 -27.11 5.02
CA VAL A 279 3.86 -26.60 3.76
C VAL A 279 2.90 -27.62 3.14
N ASP A 280 3.18 -28.91 3.30
CA ASP A 280 2.39 -29.99 2.70
C ASP A 280 0.94 -30.04 3.25
N GLU A 281 0.74 -29.54 4.46
CA GLU A 281 -0.59 -29.39 5.07
C GLU A 281 -1.42 -28.27 4.42
N LEU A 282 -0.79 -27.40 3.61
CA LEU A 282 -1.45 -26.34 2.84
C LEU A 282 -1.81 -26.76 1.40
N ALA A 283 -1.87 -28.05 1.10
CA ALA A 283 -2.24 -28.55 -0.24
C ALA A 283 -3.63 -28.07 -0.71
N VAL A 284 -4.53 -27.74 0.22
CA VAL A 284 -5.84 -27.13 -0.07
C VAL A 284 -5.79 -25.59 -0.19
N GLY A 285 -4.61 -25.01 0.04
CA GLY A 285 -4.41 -23.57 0.12
C GLY A 285 -4.60 -23.01 1.52
N MET A 286 -4.60 -21.68 1.63
CA MET A 286 -4.88 -20.94 2.87
C MET A 286 -5.75 -19.70 2.56
N THR A 287 -6.44 -19.21 3.59
CA THR A 287 -7.15 -17.92 3.53
C THR A 287 -6.36 -16.89 4.34
N VAL A 288 -5.90 -15.85 3.68
CA VAL A 288 -5.21 -14.73 4.32
C VAL A 288 -6.21 -13.60 4.56
N VAL A 289 -6.26 -13.08 5.77
CA VAL A 289 -7.18 -12.01 6.17
C VAL A 289 -6.41 -10.76 6.48
N THR A 290 -6.71 -9.68 5.75
CA THR A 290 -6.19 -8.33 5.99
C THR A 290 -7.35 -7.42 6.35
N GLY A 291 -7.43 -6.98 7.59
CA GLY A 291 -8.62 -6.28 8.09
C GLY A 291 -9.87 -7.17 8.03
N ARG A 292 -10.80 -6.89 7.11
CA ARG A 292 -12.00 -7.73 6.86
C ARG A 292 -11.98 -8.40 5.49
N VAL A 293 -10.96 -8.15 4.69
CA VAL A 293 -10.83 -8.74 3.35
C VAL A 293 -10.19 -10.11 3.45
N ARG A 294 -10.74 -11.07 2.71
CA ARG A 294 -10.27 -12.46 2.65
C ARG A 294 -9.67 -12.75 1.29
N HIS A 295 -8.43 -13.19 1.29
CA HIS A 295 -7.70 -13.58 0.10
C HIS A 295 -7.50 -15.11 0.12
N HIS A 296 -8.01 -15.79 -0.89
CA HIS A 296 -7.82 -17.24 -1.03
C HIS A 296 -6.54 -17.52 -1.80
N ILE A 297 -5.57 -18.16 -1.14
CA ILE A 297 -4.23 -18.37 -1.67
C ILE A 297 -4.01 -19.83 -1.98
N THR A 298 -3.59 -20.15 -3.21
CA THR A 298 -3.03 -21.46 -3.53
C THR A 298 -1.58 -21.53 -3.09
N VAL A 299 -1.16 -22.70 -2.66
CA VAL A 299 0.18 -22.99 -2.18
C VAL A 299 0.75 -24.13 -2.99
N ASP A 300 1.68 -23.84 -3.88
CA ASP A 300 2.28 -24.81 -4.79
C ASP A 300 3.77 -24.97 -4.45
N VAL A 301 4.19 -26.17 -4.10
CA VAL A 301 5.60 -26.49 -3.88
C VAL A 301 6.27 -26.75 -5.21
N ALA A 302 7.19 -25.87 -5.61
CA ALA A 302 7.96 -26.06 -6.81
C ALA A 302 9.00 -27.19 -6.65
N PRO A 303 9.25 -28.02 -7.66
CA PRO A 303 10.31 -29.01 -7.58
C PRO A 303 11.67 -28.32 -7.38
N THR A 304 12.41 -28.78 -6.38
CA THR A 304 13.76 -28.25 -6.11
C THR A 304 14.64 -28.51 -7.34
N PRO A 305 15.23 -27.48 -7.96
CA PRO A 305 16.16 -27.73 -9.06
C PRO A 305 17.33 -28.57 -8.55
N PRO A 306 17.82 -29.53 -9.35
CA PRO A 306 18.94 -30.37 -8.95
C PRO A 306 20.15 -29.50 -8.60
N THR A 307 20.70 -29.71 -7.42
CA THR A 307 21.97 -29.09 -6.97
C THR A 307 23.06 -29.44 -7.98
N ARG A 308 23.60 -28.43 -8.65
CA ARG A 308 24.82 -28.57 -9.48
C ARG A 308 26.06 -28.48 -8.61
#